data_ca3e7a6973e4b34d0892886efce81540
#
_entry.id   ca3e7a6973e4b34d0892886efce81540
#
_cell.length_a   1.000
_cell.length_b   1.000
_cell.length_c   1.000
_cell.angle_alpha   90.00
_cell.angle_beta   90.00
_cell.angle_gamma   90.00
#
_symmetry.space_group_name_H-M   'P 1'
#
loop_
_entity.id
_entity.type
_entity.pdbx_description
1 polymer ?
#
loop_
_entity_poly.entity_id
_entity_poly.type
_entity_poly.pdbx_seq_one_letter_code
_entity_poly.pdbx_strand_id
1 'polypeptide(L)'
;MSAAAASSSEGDEASRETRETQAIFGCELIQQMGILLKLPQVAVSTACVSFHRFYARRSMHKFDVRYIALGSLFLATKVEESPRKLRDILQVFVHLEQKRMGTTPTPVDIHSNRFTAYKERLIRAERELLKELGFILYTEHPHKFILNYCKLLTLDETTLKRLAQYAWNFINDSQRTDVCMRFPPETICCAALWMGARVLQIKLPSSMPHSETDAPGDLMPPWWELFDAKKEDMDAVCTRVSALYSRPPATFVDLQQTTPAAAAASS
;
A
#
# COMPACT_ATOMS: atom_id res chain seq x y z
N MET A 1 -39.55 1.05 -13.81
CA MET A 1 -38.61 0.17 -13.09
C MET A 1 -37.10 0.51 -13.36
N SER A 2 -36.77 1.51 -14.18
CA SER A 2 -35.39 1.85 -14.58
C SER A 2 -34.66 2.82 -13.63
N ALA A 3 -35.36 3.69 -12.90
CA ALA A 3 -34.72 4.72 -12.05
C ALA A 3 -34.19 4.19 -10.71
N ALA A 4 -34.78 3.15 -10.14
CA ALA A 4 -34.35 2.57 -8.87
C ALA A 4 -33.07 1.71 -9.00
N ALA A 5 -32.80 1.13 -10.17
CA ALA A 5 -31.60 0.36 -10.43
C ALA A 5 -30.37 1.27 -10.69
N ALA A 6 -30.57 2.44 -11.27
CA ALA A 6 -29.53 3.42 -11.51
C ALA A 6 -29.07 4.07 -10.18
N SER A 7 -29.99 4.39 -9.28
CA SER A 7 -29.66 5.00 -7.98
C SER A 7 -28.93 4.03 -7.02
N SER A 8 -29.20 2.72 -7.10
CA SER A 8 -28.46 1.73 -6.31
C SER A 8 -27.02 1.53 -6.81
N SER A 9 -26.80 1.56 -8.12
CA SER A 9 -25.46 1.45 -8.69
C SER A 9 -24.57 2.68 -8.40
N GLU A 10 -25.14 3.88 -8.44
CA GLU A 10 -24.44 5.14 -8.09
C GLU A 10 -24.07 5.20 -6.61
N GLY A 11 -24.97 4.74 -5.73
CA GLY A 11 -24.69 4.65 -4.28
C GLY A 11 -23.58 3.65 -3.93
N ASP A 12 -23.53 2.51 -4.62
CA ASP A 12 -22.50 1.50 -4.46
C ASP A 12 -21.14 1.96 -5.02
N GLU A 13 -21.15 2.69 -6.12
CA GLU A 13 -19.93 3.24 -6.74
C GLU A 13 -19.33 4.35 -5.89
N ALA A 14 -20.13 5.30 -5.40
CA ALA A 14 -19.70 6.34 -4.47
C ALA A 14 -19.14 5.76 -3.15
N SER A 15 -19.77 4.71 -2.62
CA SER A 15 -19.28 3.98 -1.45
C SER A 15 -17.93 3.28 -1.71
N ARG A 16 -17.73 2.76 -2.91
CA ARG A 16 -16.49 2.12 -3.33
C ARG A 16 -15.36 3.15 -3.47
N GLU A 17 -15.61 4.27 -4.14
CA GLU A 17 -14.65 5.35 -4.31
C GLU A 17 -14.20 5.94 -2.97
N THR A 18 -15.15 6.14 -2.05
CA THR A 18 -14.85 6.60 -0.69
C THR A 18 -13.94 5.61 0.04
N ARG A 19 -14.22 4.30 -0.05
CA ARG A 19 -13.37 3.27 0.57
C ARG A 19 -11.97 3.25 -0.03
N GLU A 20 -11.84 3.39 -1.35
CA GLU A 20 -10.53 3.47 -2.02
C GLU A 20 -9.76 4.72 -1.55
N THR A 21 -10.41 5.87 -1.48
CA THR A 21 -9.80 7.12 -0.97
C THR A 21 -9.33 6.97 0.47
N GLN A 22 -10.14 6.34 1.34
CA GLN A 22 -9.74 6.09 2.72
C GLN A 22 -8.59 5.07 2.84
N ALA A 23 -8.52 4.09 1.94
CA ALA A 23 -7.40 3.16 1.90
C ALA A 23 -6.10 3.88 1.50
N ILE A 24 -6.16 4.74 0.48
CA ILE A 24 -5.03 5.58 0.06
C ILE A 24 -4.58 6.47 1.23
N PHE A 25 -5.53 7.15 1.90
CA PHE A 25 -5.24 7.99 3.06
C PHE A 25 -4.51 7.21 4.17
N GLY A 26 -4.98 6.01 4.51
CA GLY A 26 -4.37 5.17 5.53
C GLY A 26 -2.94 4.77 5.18
N CYS A 27 -2.69 4.38 3.92
CA CYS A 27 -1.35 4.03 3.45
C CYS A 27 -0.42 5.24 3.38
N GLU A 28 -0.91 6.42 2.96
CA GLU A 28 -0.13 7.67 3.02
C GLU A 28 0.24 8.05 4.46
N LEU A 29 -0.66 7.83 5.41
CA LEU A 29 -0.36 8.05 6.83
C LEU A 29 0.74 7.11 7.32
N ILE A 30 0.69 5.82 6.95
CA ILE A 30 1.73 4.83 7.24
C ILE A 30 3.08 5.27 6.67
N GLN A 31 3.12 5.66 5.39
CA GLN A 31 4.35 6.10 4.72
C GLN A 31 4.94 7.34 5.39
N GLN A 32 4.13 8.36 5.69
CA GLN A 32 4.57 9.57 6.37
C GLN A 32 5.11 9.30 7.77
N MET A 33 4.42 8.45 8.55
CA MET A 33 4.92 8.01 9.86
C MET A 33 6.25 7.25 9.72
N GLY A 34 6.37 6.36 8.72
CA GLY A 34 7.59 5.61 8.44
C GLY A 34 8.78 6.51 8.17
N ILE A 35 8.62 7.54 7.36
CA ILE A 35 9.66 8.54 7.04
C ILE A 35 10.09 9.29 8.32
N LEU A 36 9.15 9.81 9.09
CA LEU A 36 9.44 10.58 10.30
C LEU A 36 10.09 9.74 11.40
N LEU A 37 9.72 8.47 11.50
CA LEU A 37 10.33 7.50 12.42
C LEU A 37 11.63 6.89 11.90
N LYS A 38 12.05 7.24 10.67
CA LYS A 38 13.22 6.66 9.99
C LYS A 38 13.18 5.13 10.01
N LEU A 39 12.06 4.56 9.63
CA LEU A 39 11.87 3.12 9.54
C LEU A 39 12.44 2.58 8.22
N PRO A 40 12.94 1.34 8.20
CA PRO A 40 13.30 0.69 6.94
C PRO A 40 12.05 0.50 6.07
N GLN A 41 12.24 0.54 4.74
CA GLN A 41 11.12 0.45 3.79
C GLN A 41 10.33 -0.87 3.94
N VAL A 42 10.99 -1.96 4.33
CA VAL A 42 10.32 -3.24 4.57
C VAL A 42 9.24 -3.12 5.66
N ALA A 43 9.52 -2.41 6.76
CA ALA A 43 8.53 -2.22 7.82
C ALA A 43 7.33 -1.38 7.36
N VAL A 44 7.57 -0.35 6.54
CA VAL A 44 6.49 0.45 5.93
C VAL A 44 5.65 -0.41 4.99
N SER A 45 6.29 -1.24 4.17
CA SER A 45 5.63 -2.14 3.22
C SER A 45 4.78 -3.19 3.94
N THR A 46 5.32 -3.84 4.96
CA THR A 46 4.60 -4.81 5.81
C THR A 46 3.40 -4.16 6.50
N ALA A 47 3.53 -2.90 6.94
CA ALA A 47 2.42 -2.15 7.51
C ALA A 47 1.30 -1.91 6.49
N CYS A 48 1.63 -1.47 5.28
CA CYS A 48 0.65 -1.24 4.21
C CYS A 48 -0.08 -2.54 3.83
N VAL A 49 0.63 -3.66 3.67
CA VAL A 49 0.01 -4.96 3.36
C VAL A 49 -0.91 -5.42 4.49
N SER A 50 -0.47 -5.31 5.75
CA SER A 50 -1.28 -5.66 6.92
C SER A 50 -2.56 -4.83 7.01
N PHE A 51 -2.46 -3.54 6.70
CA PHE A 51 -3.58 -2.61 6.61
C PHE A 51 -4.59 -3.02 5.54
N HIS A 52 -4.12 -3.34 4.32
CA HIS A 52 -4.99 -3.82 3.25
C HIS A 52 -5.65 -5.16 3.57
N ARG A 53 -4.88 -6.13 4.12
CA ARG A 53 -5.40 -7.43 4.56
C ARG A 53 -6.50 -7.28 5.60
N PHE A 54 -6.36 -6.34 6.53
CA PHE A 54 -7.37 -6.06 7.54
C PHE A 54 -8.67 -5.57 6.91
N TYR A 55 -8.60 -4.55 6.04
CA TYR A 55 -9.80 -3.98 5.41
C TYR A 55 -10.37 -4.80 4.25
N ALA A 56 -9.67 -5.81 3.79
CA ALA A 56 -10.26 -6.83 2.92
C ALA A 56 -11.33 -7.67 3.63
N ARG A 57 -11.27 -7.75 4.98
CA ARG A 57 -12.19 -8.55 5.81
C ARG A 57 -13.05 -7.70 6.74
N ARG A 58 -12.65 -6.49 7.05
CA ARG A 58 -13.31 -5.60 8.01
C ARG A 58 -13.77 -4.30 7.37
N SER A 59 -14.87 -3.78 7.89
CA SER A 59 -15.45 -2.53 7.38
C SER A 59 -14.78 -1.30 7.99
N MET A 60 -14.52 -0.29 7.17
CA MET A 60 -14.03 1.03 7.60
C MET A 60 -15.06 1.82 8.43
N HIS A 61 -16.35 1.45 8.36
CA HIS A 61 -17.38 2.01 9.23
C HIS A 61 -17.26 1.55 10.70
N LYS A 62 -16.68 0.36 10.92
CA LYS A 62 -16.51 -0.19 12.29
C LYS A 62 -15.15 0.15 12.90
N PHE A 63 -14.15 0.33 12.07
CA PHE A 63 -12.76 0.55 12.50
C PHE A 63 -12.22 1.83 11.84
N ASP A 64 -11.76 2.76 12.65
CA ASP A 64 -11.17 4.02 12.18
C ASP A 64 -9.85 3.76 11.45
N VAL A 65 -9.79 4.24 10.20
CA VAL A 65 -8.65 4.08 9.29
C VAL A 65 -7.34 4.57 9.91
N ARG A 66 -7.37 5.66 10.65
CA ARG A 66 -6.19 6.27 11.29
C ARG A 66 -5.58 5.34 12.33
N TYR A 67 -6.41 4.74 13.18
CA TYR A 67 -5.90 3.87 14.24
C TYR A 67 -5.48 2.50 13.73
N ILE A 68 -6.13 1.98 12.69
CA ILE A 68 -5.68 0.75 12.03
C ILE A 68 -4.36 1.01 11.29
N ALA A 69 -4.18 2.13 10.61
CA ALA A 69 -2.91 2.51 10.00
C ALA A 69 -1.77 2.63 11.05
N LEU A 70 -2.06 3.30 12.18
CA LEU A 70 -1.15 3.42 13.30
C LEU A 70 -0.79 2.06 13.91
N GLY A 71 -1.78 1.20 14.13
CA GLY A 71 -1.60 -0.16 14.66
C GLY A 71 -0.81 -1.05 13.70
N SER A 72 -1.08 -0.95 12.39
CA SER A 72 -0.35 -1.69 11.35
C SER A 72 1.13 -1.32 11.33
N LEU A 73 1.45 -0.02 11.44
CA LEU A 73 2.84 0.41 11.51
C LEU A 73 3.52 -0.08 12.79
N PHE A 74 2.85 0.05 13.94
CA PHE A 74 3.40 -0.42 15.22
C PHE A 74 3.67 -1.93 15.20
N LEU A 75 2.73 -2.72 14.69
CA LEU A 75 2.89 -4.16 14.52
C LEU A 75 4.06 -4.49 13.58
N ALA A 76 4.12 -3.82 12.42
CA ALA A 76 5.17 -4.05 11.42
C ALA A 76 6.57 -3.73 11.96
N THR A 77 6.74 -2.70 12.81
CA THR A 77 8.04 -2.42 13.44
C THR A 77 8.54 -3.57 14.30
N LYS A 78 7.65 -4.35 14.90
CA LYS A 78 8.00 -5.53 15.71
C LYS A 78 8.30 -6.73 14.81
N VAL A 79 7.48 -6.95 13.79
CA VAL A 79 7.63 -8.05 12.82
C VAL A 79 8.95 -7.96 12.07
N GLU A 80 9.34 -6.75 11.64
CA GLU A 80 10.56 -6.49 10.88
C GLU A 80 11.76 -6.13 11.77
N GLU A 81 11.73 -6.49 13.03
CA GLU A 81 12.82 -6.30 14.00
C GLU A 81 13.42 -4.88 14.01
N SER A 82 12.58 -3.90 13.74
CA SER A 82 12.95 -2.47 13.76
C SER A 82 12.11 -1.69 14.79
N PRO A 83 12.06 -2.14 16.07
CA PRO A 83 11.12 -1.63 17.06
C PRO A 83 11.35 -0.13 17.33
N ARG A 84 10.26 0.57 17.55
CA ARG A 84 10.24 1.96 18.01
C ARG A 84 9.46 2.04 19.32
N LYS A 85 9.85 2.97 20.19
CA LYS A 85 9.11 3.21 21.42
C LYS A 85 7.70 3.68 21.09
N LEU A 86 6.71 3.12 21.77
CA LEU A 86 5.30 3.49 21.60
C LEU A 86 5.09 5.01 21.70
N ARG A 87 5.81 5.66 22.64
CA ARG A 87 5.78 7.12 22.81
C ARG A 87 6.13 7.85 21.52
N ASP A 88 7.21 7.44 20.85
CA ASP A 88 7.71 8.13 19.66
C ASP A 88 6.74 7.96 18.48
N ILE A 89 6.16 6.77 18.35
CA ILE A 89 5.13 6.48 17.33
C ILE A 89 3.88 7.36 17.56
N LEU A 90 3.41 7.46 18.80
CA LEU A 90 2.25 8.30 19.13
C LEU A 90 2.53 9.79 18.92
N GLN A 91 3.72 10.29 19.27
CA GLN A 91 4.09 11.68 19.02
C GLN A 91 4.08 12.01 17.52
N VAL A 92 4.63 11.14 16.69
CA VAL A 92 4.62 11.31 15.23
C VAL A 92 3.19 11.26 14.68
N PHE A 93 2.37 10.33 15.14
CA PHE A 93 0.98 10.24 14.74
C PHE A 93 0.20 11.51 15.05
N VAL A 94 0.27 12.00 16.29
CA VAL A 94 -0.41 13.24 16.71
C VAL A 94 0.11 14.44 15.95
N HIS A 95 1.42 14.53 15.72
CA HIS A 95 2.02 15.57 14.91
C HIS A 95 1.40 15.63 13.51
N LEU A 96 1.27 14.47 12.84
CA LEU A 96 0.67 14.40 11.50
C LEU A 96 -0.83 14.73 11.51
N GLU A 97 -1.57 14.31 12.54
CA GLU A 97 -2.97 14.66 12.69
C GLU A 97 -3.15 16.19 12.84
N GLN A 98 -2.39 16.80 13.74
CA GLN A 98 -2.43 18.24 13.97
C GLN A 98 -2.06 19.04 12.70
N LYS A 99 -1.00 18.59 12.00
CA LYS A 99 -0.58 19.21 10.73
C LYS A 99 -1.68 19.15 9.67
N ARG A 100 -2.38 18.04 9.56
CA ARG A 100 -3.51 17.87 8.61
C ARG A 100 -4.73 18.72 8.98
N MET A 101 -4.94 18.96 10.27
CA MET A 101 -5.99 19.87 10.76
C MET A 101 -5.62 21.34 10.63
N GLY A 102 -4.43 21.66 10.11
CA GLY A 102 -3.94 23.06 10.00
C GLY A 102 -3.57 23.70 11.34
N THR A 103 -3.45 22.90 12.41
CA THR A 103 -3.04 23.40 13.73
C THR A 103 -1.54 23.29 13.91
N THR A 104 -0.93 24.19 14.67
CA THR A 104 0.49 24.14 15.00
C THR A 104 0.79 22.86 15.77
N PRO A 105 1.67 21.97 15.27
CA PRO A 105 1.98 20.73 15.95
C PRO A 105 2.66 20.96 17.29
N THR A 106 2.04 20.46 18.35
CA THR A 106 2.58 20.50 19.71
C THR A 106 2.73 19.09 20.27
N PRO A 107 3.85 18.75 20.93
CA PRO A 107 4.02 17.46 21.56
C PRO A 107 2.92 17.19 22.58
N VAL A 108 2.46 15.94 22.65
CA VAL A 108 1.49 15.53 23.67
C VAL A 108 2.24 15.13 24.94
N ASP A 109 1.82 15.70 26.07
CA ASP A 109 2.36 15.29 27.37
C ASP A 109 2.05 13.81 27.64
N ILE A 110 3.10 13.06 27.97
CA ILE A 110 3.06 11.60 28.19
C ILE A 110 2.20 11.25 29.40
N HIS A 111 2.07 12.15 30.37
CA HIS A 111 1.26 11.96 31.57
C HIS A 111 -0.18 12.41 31.41
N SER A 112 -0.55 12.96 30.25
CA SER A 112 -1.90 13.41 29.98
C SER A 112 -2.90 12.26 29.75
N ASN A 113 -4.15 12.48 30.11
CA ASN A 113 -5.25 11.56 29.80
C ASN A 113 -5.39 11.38 28.27
N ARG A 114 -5.07 12.40 27.50
CA ARG A 114 -5.08 12.35 26.04
C ARG A 114 -4.06 11.36 25.49
N PHE A 115 -2.84 11.33 26.03
CA PHE A 115 -1.83 10.34 25.66
C PHE A 115 -2.27 8.93 26.01
N THR A 116 -2.84 8.74 27.19
CA THR A 116 -3.37 7.43 27.65
C THR A 116 -4.48 6.93 26.71
N ALA A 117 -5.39 7.80 26.28
CA ALA A 117 -6.43 7.44 25.33
C ALA A 117 -5.87 7.01 23.95
N TYR A 118 -4.86 7.71 23.43
CA TYR A 118 -4.18 7.30 22.19
C TYR A 118 -3.48 5.95 22.35
N LYS A 119 -2.79 5.71 23.46
CA LYS A 119 -2.13 4.45 23.78
C LYS A 119 -3.13 3.29 23.79
N GLU A 120 -4.25 3.44 24.45
CA GLU A 120 -5.30 2.41 24.52
C GLU A 120 -5.87 2.09 23.13
N ARG A 121 -6.12 3.10 22.31
CA ARG A 121 -6.60 2.93 20.93
C ARG A 121 -5.57 2.21 20.06
N LEU A 122 -4.29 2.56 20.17
CA LEU A 122 -3.21 1.87 19.48
C LEU A 122 -3.13 0.40 19.85
N ILE A 123 -3.11 0.08 21.15
CA ILE A 123 -3.04 -1.32 21.63
C ILE A 123 -4.28 -2.11 21.20
N ARG A 124 -5.45 -1.48 21.22
CA ARG A 124 -6.68 -2.10 20.70
C ARG A 124 -6.57 -2.40 19.22
N ALA A 125 -6.10 -1.44 18.41
CA ALA A 125 -5.91 -1.62 16.97
C ALA A 125 -4.92 -2.75 16.66
N GLU A 126 -3.78 -2.81 17.35
CA GLU A 126 -2.81 -3.90 17.20
C GLU A 126 -3.43 -5.26 17.51
N ARG A 127 -4.19 -5.36 18.60
CA ARG A 127 -4.87 -6.61 18.99
C ARG A 127 -5.90 -7.05 17.95
N GLU A 128 -6.69 -6.12 17.41
CA GLU A 128 -7.68 -6.44 16.38
C GLU A 128 -7.00 -6.85 15.07
N LEU A 129 -5.86 -6.22 14.70
CA LEU A 129 -5.03 -6.62 13.57
C LEU A 129 -4.52 -8.06 13.73
N LEU A 130 -3.91 -8.39 14.85
CA LEU A 130 -3.39 -9.74 15.13
C LEU A 130 -4.49 -10.80 15.02
N LYS A 131 -5.67 -10.53 15.58
CA LYS A 131 -6.81 -11.44 15.49
C LYS A 131 -7.27 -11.65 14.05
N GLU A 132 -7.42 -10.56 13.29
CA GLU A 132 -7.93 -10.63 11.93
C GLU A 132 -6.95 -11.28 10.98
N LEU A 133 -5.65 -11.04 11.17
CA LEU A 133 -4.58 -11.66 10.40
C LEU A 133 -4.31 -13.13 10.79
N GLY A 134 -4.94 -13.62 11.86
CA GLY A 134 -4.72 -14.97 12.39
C GLY A 134 -3.27 -15.23 12.77
N PHE A 135 -2.53 -14.19 13.18
CA PHE A 135 -1.09 -14.20 13.47
C PHE A 135 -0.19 -14.59 12.28
N ILE A 136 -0.74 -14.60 11.06
CA ILE A 136 0.04 -14.81 9.83
C ILE A 136 0.58 -13.45 9.38
N LEU A 137 1.78 -13.10 9.83
CA LEU A 137 2.38 -11.77 9.66
C LEU A 137 3.40 -11.72 8.52
N TYR A 138 3.87 -12.86 8.07
CA TYR A 138 4.84 -12.94 6.98
C TYR A 138 4.29 -12.37 5.67
N THR A 139 5.10 -11.56 5.01
CA THR A 139 4.78 -10.94 3.70
C THR A 139 6.03 -10.81 2.86
N GLU A 140 5.95 -11.26 1.62
CA GLU A 140 6.98 -10.98 0.62
C GLU A 140 6.72 -9.64 -0.06
N HIS A 141 7.80 -8.90 -0.31
CA HIS A 141 7.72 -7.58 -0.93
C HIS A 141 8.40 -7.57 -2.31
N PRO A 142 7.81 -6.89 -3.29
CA PRO A 142 8.38 -6.77 -4.64
C PRO A 142 9.78 -6.18 -4.68
N HIS A 143 10.14 -5.36 -3.69
CA HIS A 143 11.44 -4.68 -3.62
C HIS A 143 12.64 -5.63 -3.64
N LYS A 144 12.51 -6.84 -3.08
CA LYS A 144 13.60 -7.82 -3.03
C LYS A 144 14.02 -8.32 -4.41
N PHE A 145 13.12 -8.26 -5.39
CA PHE A 145 13.35 -8.78 -6.73
C PHE A 145 13.99 -7.75 -7.68
N ILE A 146 13.86 -6.43 -7.40
CA ILE A 146 14.27 -5.36 -8.31
C ILE A 146 15.69 -5.53 -8.82
N LEU A 147 16.66 -5.64 -7.92
CA LEU A 147 18.07 -5.72 -8.29
C LEU A 147 18.40 -7.01 -9.04
N ASN A 148 17.79 -8.13 -8.64
CA ASN A 148 18.02 -9.41 -9.27
C ASN A 148 17.49 -9.42 -10.71
N TYR A 149 16.26 -8.91 -10.91
CA TYR A 149 15.66 -8.82 -12.24
C TYR A 149 16.40 -7.82 -13.13
N CYS A 150 16.79 -6.66 -12.58
CA CYS A 150 17.61 -5.68 -13.32
C CYS A 150 18.94 -6.27 -13.80
N LYS A 151 19.61 -7.08 -12.98
CA LYS A 151 20.89 -7.72 -13.37
C LYS A 151 20.72 -8.70 -14.53
N LEU A 152 19.60 -9.43 -14.59
CA LEU A 152 19.30 -10.35 -15.66
C LEU A 152 18.97 -9.63 -16.98
N LEU A 153 18.54 -8.39 -16.94
CA LEU A 153 18.21 -7.61 -18.12
C LEU A 153 19.45 -7.05 -18.87
N THR A 154 20.67 -7.35 -18.42
CA THR A 154 21.94 -7.02 -19.10
C THR A 154 22.09 -5.54 -19.52
N LEU A 155 21.65 -4.63 -18.65
CA LEU A 155 21.74 -3.19 -18.85
C LEU A 155 23.08 -2.65 -18.34
N ASP A 156 23.54 -1.52 -18.91
CA ASP A 156 24.67 -0.79 -18.34
C ASP A 156 24.38 -0.28 -16.94
N GLU A 157 25.41 -0.09 -16.12
CA GLU A 157 25.27 0.23 -14.68
C GLU A 157 24.48 1.51 -14.41
N THR A 158 24.63 2.52 -15.25
CA THR A 158 23.93 3.82 -15.11
C THR A 158 22.44 3.67 -15.39
N THR A 159 22.09 2.99 -16.47
CA THR A 159 20.71 2.69 -16.86
C THR A 159 20.04 1.77 -15.84
N LEU A 160 20.76 0.75 -15.35
CA LEU A 160 20.29 -0.15 -14.32
C LEU A 160 19.92 0.61 -13.03
N LYS A 161 20.79 1.51 -12.56
CA LYS A 161 20.53 2.32 -11.36
C LYS A 161 19.28 3.20 -11.52
N ARG A 162 19.12 3.83 -12.69
CA ARG A 162 17.94 4.67 -12.99
C ARG A 162 16.66 3.85 -13.03
N LEU A 163 16.69 2.69 -13.68
CA LEU A 163 15.56 1.78 -13.78
C LEU A 163 15.17 1.22 -12.41
N ALA A 164 16.15 0.75 -11.63
CA ALA A 164 15.93 0.24 -10.28
C ALA A 164 15.32 1.30 -9.36
N GLN A 165 15.81 2.56 -9.43
CA GLN A 165 15.25 3.66 -8.64
C GLN A 165 13.81 3.97 -9.03
N TYR A 166 13.49 3.97 -10.33
CA TYR A 166 12.12 4.17 -10.80
C TYR A 166 11.20 3.04 -10.31
N ALA A 167 11.63 1.79 -10.48
CA ALA A 167 10.88 0.62 -10.03
C ALA A 167 10.64 0.65 -8.51
N TRP A 168 11.64 1.05 -7.73
CA TRP A 168 11.52 1.24 -6.30
C TRP A 168 10.42 2.25 -5.93
N ASN A 169 10.44 3.42 -6.58
CA ASN A 169 9.43 4.46 -6.35
C ASN A 169 8.03 3.99 -6.78
N PHE A 170 7.92 3.34 -7.94
CA PHE A 170 6.66 2.79 -8.43
C PHE A 170 6.07 1.75 -7.47
N ILE A 171 6.90 0.85 -6.92
CA ILE A 171 6.45 -0.13 -5.93
C ILE A 171 5.99 0.57 -4.63
N ASN A 172 6.70 1.61 -4.18
CA ASN A 172 6.25 2.39 -3.03
C ASN A 172 4.88 3.02 -3.26
N ASP A 173 4.64 3.54 -4.45
CA ASP A 173 3.36 4.14 -4.83
C ASP A 173 2.27 3.07 -4.96
N SER A 174 2.59 1.89 -5.49
CA SER A 174 1.65 0.77 -5.62
C SER A 174 1.04 0.33 -4.28
N GLN A 175 1.80 0.49 -3.17
CA GLN A 175 1.34 0.14 -1.82
C GLN A 175 0.16 0.98 -1.32
N ARG A 176 -0.10 2.14 -1.93
CA ARG A 176 -1.31 2.94 -1.65
C ARG A 176 -2.57 2.35 -2.28
N THR A 177 -2.42 1.35 -3.15
CA THR A 177 -3.50 0.65 -3.83
C THR A 177 -3.64 -0.79 -3.33
N ASP A 178 -4.70 -1.47 -3.74
CA ASP A 178 -4.95 -2.88 -3.41
C ASP A 178 -4.16 -3.88 -4.29
N VAL A 179 -3.19 -3.41 -5.06
CA VAL A 179 -2.37 -4.23 -5.98
C VAL A 179 -1.67 -5.37 -5.24
N CYS A 180 -1.15 -5.11 -4.03
CA CYS A 180 -0.50 -6.14 -3.20
C CYS A 180 -1.44 -7.28 -2.74
N MET A 181 -2.76 -7.10 -2.86
CA MET A 181 -3.78 -8.10 -2.53
C MET A 181 -4.23 -8.92 -3.73
N ARG A 182 -3.93 -8.45 -4.93
CA ARG A 182 -4.43 -9.03 -6.20
C ARG A 182 -3.37 -9.76 -7.00
N PHE A 183 -2.13 -9.30 -6.91
CA PHE A 183 -1.03 -9.79 -7.73
C PHE A 183 0.15 -10.24 -6.88
N PRO A 184 0.87 -11.28 -7.30
CA PRO A 184 2.07 -11.73 -6.62
C PRO A 184 3.19 -10.66 -6.72
N PRO A 185 4.13 -10.65 -5.77
CA PRO A 185 5.19 -9.64 -5.72
C PRO A 185 6.11 -9.66 -6.95
N GLU A 186 6.30 -10.79 -7.59
CA GLU A 186 7.06 -10.95 -8.84
C GLU A 186 6.42 -10.16 -9.97
N THR A 187 5.11 -10.33 -10.17
CA THR A 187 4.34 -9.60 -11.20
C THR A 187 4.37 -8.09 -10.95
N ILE A 188 4.25 -7.65 -9.69
CA ILE A 188 4.32 -6.22 -9.34
C ILE A 188 5.72 -5.67 -9.67
N CYS A 189 6.78 -6.43 -9.40
CA CYS A 189 8.14 -6.04 -9.74
C CYS A 189 8.34 -5.95 -11.26
N CYS A 190 7.86 -6.94 -12.03
CA CYS A 190 7.91 -6.92 -13.49
C CYS A 190 7.15 -5.72 -14.07
N ALA A 191 5.97 -5.41 -13.55
CA ALA A 191 5.18 -4.25 -13.94
C ALA A 191 5.93 -2.94 -13.67
N ALA A 192 6.60 -2.83 -12.52
CA ALA A 192 7.39 -1.66 -12.15
C ALA A 192 8.59 -1.44 -13.09
N LEU A 193 9.30 -2.51 -13.45
CA LEU A 193 10.40 -2.48 -14.40
C LEU A 193 9.91 -2.15 -15.81
N TRP A 194 8.80 -2.74 -16.23
CA TRP A 194 8.18 -2.48 -17.53
C TRP A 194 7.76 -1.01 -17.66
N MET A 195 7.06 -0.47 -16.67
CA MET A 195 6.64 0.93 -16.67
C MET A 195 7.84 1.87 -16.62
N GLY A 196 8.83 1.55 -15.78
CA GLY A 196 10.08 2.31 -15.68
C GLY A 196 10.82 2.38 -17.00
N ALA A 197 10.94 1.27 -17.69
CA ALA A 197 11.59 1.23 -19.01
C ALA A 197 10.87 2.10 -20.05
N ARG A 198 9.54 2.09 -20.05
CA ARG A 198 8.75 2.95 -20.95
C ARG A 198 8.92 4.44 -20.65
N VAL A 199 8.85 4.82 -19.38
CA VAL A 199 8.98 6.23 -18.96
C VAL A 199 10.40 6.75 -19.19
N LEU A 200 11.41 5.93 -18.92
CA LEU A 200 12.82 6.28 -19.11
C LEU A 200 13.31 6.06 -20.54
N GLN A 201 12.47 5.57 -21.45
CA GLN A 201 12.79 5.25 -22.84
C GLN A 201 13.93 4.23 -22.98
N ILE A 202 14.00 3.28 -22.04
CA ILE A 202 14.98 2.19 -22.04
C ILE A 202 14.42 1.02 -22.87
N LYS A 203 15.19 0.53 -23.82
CA LYS A 203 14.84 -0.68 -24.56
C LYS A 203 15.19 -1.89 -23.67
N LEU A 204 14.17 -2.61 -23.22
CA LEU A 204 14.37 -3.91 -22.59
C LEU A 204 14.50 -4.98 -23.66
N PRO A 205 15.23 -6.07 -23.40
CA PRO A 205 15.27 -7.22 -24.32
C PRO A 205 13.84 -7.76 -24.48
N SER A 206 13.48 -8.09 -25.73
CA SER A 206 12.17 -8.70 -26.01
C SER A 206 12.11 -10.13 -25.49
N SER A 207 13.25 -10.82 -25.43
CA SER A 207 13.45 -12.17 -24.88
C SER A 207 14.80 -12.22 -24.20
N MET A 208 15.01 -13.22 -23.35
CA MET A 208 16.32 -13.45 -22.73
C MET A 208 17.31 -14.04 -23.74
N PRO A 209 18.63 -13.83 -23.56
CA PRO A 209 19.63 -14.47 -24.42
C PRO A 209 19.53 -15.99 -24.29
N HIS A 210 19.78 -16.69 -25.42
CA HIS A 210 19.79 -18.14 -25.46
C HIS A 210 20.73 -18.71 -24.39
N SER A 211 20.28 -19.72 -23.69
CA SER A 211 21.12 -20.62 -22.93
C SER A 211 21.83 -21.57 -23.90
N GLU A 212 23.04 -22.03 -23.58
CA GLU A 212 23.78 -23.02 -24.38
C GLU A 212 23.01 -24.34 -24.59
N THR A 213 21.93 -24.54 -23.86
CA THR A 213 21.07 -25.75 -23.90
C THR A 213 19.84 -25.59 -24.78
N ASP A 214 19.55 -24.41 -25.31
CA ASP A 214 18.35 -24.16 -26.11
C ASP A 214 18.56 -24.58 -27.57
N ALA A 215 17.55 -25.21 -28.18
CA ALA A 215 17.63 -25.62 -29.56
C ALA A 215 17.56 -24.39 -30.50
N PRO A 216 18.37 -24.36 -31.57
CA PRO A 216 18.34 -23.26 -32.53
C PRO A 216 16.98 -23.27 -33.28
N GLY A 217 16.14 -22.27 -32.97
CA GLY A 217 14.82 -22.09 -33.59
C GLY A 217 13.65 -21.97 -32.59
N ASP A 218 13.85 -22.20 -31.31
CA ASP A 218 12.81 -21.99 -30.32
C ASP A 218 12.57 -20.46 -30.12
N LEU A 219 11.28 -20.09 -30.19
CA LEU A 219 10.84 -18.74 -29.84
C LEU A 219 10.99 -18.56 -28.33
N MET A 220 12.01 -17.79 -27.94
CA MET A 220 12.24 -17.49 -26.53
C MET A 220 11.06 -16.69 -25.96
N PRO A 221 10.56 -17.10 -24.78
CA PRO A 221 9.49 -16.38 -24.12
C PRO A 221 9.94 -14.96 -23.76
N PRO A 222 9.01 -14.01 -23.65
CA PRO A 222 9.29 -12.67 -23.15
C PRO A 222 9.95 -12.73 -21.77
N TRP A 223 10.84 -11.77 -21.47
CA TRP A 223 11.64 -11.77 -20.23
C TRP A 223 10.80 -11.85 -18.94
N TRP A 224 9.58 -11.33 -18.93
CA TRP A 224 8.70 -11.38 -17.75
C TRP A 224 8.11 -12.76 -17.47
N GLU A 225 7.98 -13.61 -18.49
CA GLU A 225 7.52 -14.99 -18.30
C GLU A 225 8.53 -15.85 -17.54
N LEU A 226 9.82 -15.50 -17.59
CA LEU A 226 10.86 -16.11 -16.75
C LEU A 226 10.58 -15.94 -15.26
N PHE A 227 9.81 -14.93 -14.89
CA PHE A 227 9.42 -14.60 -13.52
C PHE A 227 7.94 -14.90 -13.24
N ASP A 228 7.35 -15.81 -14.00
CA ASP A 228 5.94 -16.22 -13.89
C ASP A 228 4.94 -15.05 -13.99
N ALA A 229 5.33 -13.94 -14.60
CA ALA A 229 4.46 -12.77 -14.78
C ALA A 229 3.75 -12.83 -16.14
N LYS A 230 2.46 -12.48 -16.15
CA LYS A 230 1.65 -12.37 -17.36
C LYS A 230 1.53 -10.91 -17.78
N LYS A 231 1.52 -10.68 -19.09
CA LYS A 231 1.43 -9.31 -19.64
C LYS A 231 0.15 -8.59 -19.22
N GLU A 232 -0.97 -9.29 -19.19
CA GLU A 232 -2.28 -8.77 -18.79
C GLU A 232 -2.27 -8.29 -17.33
N ASP A 233 -1.65 -9.08 -16.44
CA ASP A 233 -1.52 -8.74 -15.01
C ASP A 233 -0.61 -7.54 -14.80
N MET A 234 0.51 -7.48 -15.53
CA MET A 234 1.41 -6.32 -15.50
C MET A 234 0.71 -5.04 -15.97
N ASP A 235 -0.07 -5.11 -17.05
CA ASP A 235 -0.82 -3.96 -17.57
C ASP A 235 -1.92 -3.53 -16.59
N ALA A 236 -2.58 -4.48 -15.92
CA ALA A 236 -3.55 -4.21 -14.87
C ALA A 236 -2.91 -3.49 -13.66
N VAL A 237 -1.73 -3.93 -13.22
CA VAL A 237 -0.94 -3.25 -12.18
C VAL A 237 -0.58 -1.83 -12.61
N CYS A 238 -0.03 -1.65 -13.81
CA CYS A 238 0.33 -0.33 -14.34
C CYS A 238 -0.86 0.61 -14.40
N THR A 239 -2.01 0.14 -14.88
CA THR A 239 -3.24 0.94 -14.97
C THR A 239 -3.72 1.40 -13.60
N ARG A 240 -3.74 0.50 -12.59
CA ARG A 240 -4.16 0.84 -11.23
C ARG A 240 -3.25 1.85 -10.55
N VAL A 241 -1.94 1.69 -10.71
CA VAL A 241 -0.97 2.64 -10.12
C VAL A 241 -1.00 3.97 -10.86
N SER A 242 -1.14 3.97 -12.18
CA SER A 242 -1.26 5.20 -12.98
C SER A 242 -2.52 6.00 -12.62
N ALA A 243 -3.63 5.33 -12.35
CA ALA A 243 -4.87 5.98 -11.90
C ALA A 243 -4.70 6.74 -10.58
N LEU A 244 -3.75 6.32 -9.72
CA LEU A 244 -3.43 7.01 -8.47
C LEU A 244 -2.93 8.44 -8.70
N TYR A 245 -2.12 8.65 -9.74
CA TYR A 245 -1.55 9.97 -10.05
C TYR A 245 -2.55 10.99 -10.59
N SER A 246 -3.70 10.52 -11.07
CA SER A 246 -4.80 11.37 -11.55
C SER A 246 -5.79 11.77 -10.45
N ARG A 247 -5.66 11.18 -9.26
CA ARG A 247 -6.56 11.45 -8.13
C ARG A 247 -6.14 12.69 -7.35
N PRO A 248 -7.09 13.45 -6.79
CA PRO A 248 -6.78 14.50 -5.83
C PRO A 248 -6.17 13.91 -4.55
N PRO A 249 -5.46 14.70 -3.74
CA PRO A 249 -4.93 14.27 -2.46
C PRO A 249 -6.01 13.64 -1.57
N ALA A 250 -5.70 12.49 -0.98
CA ALA A 250 -6.66 11.77 -0.14
C ALA A 250 -6.91 12.54 1.17
N THR A 251 -8.18 12.78 1.47
CA THR A 251 -8.63 13.42 2.71
C THR A 251 -9.32 12.40 3.61
N PHE A 252 -9.16 12.58 4.92
CA PHE A 252 -9.86 11.73 5.89
C PHE A 252 -11.34 12.05 5.94
N VAL A 253 -12.16 11.02 5.85
CA VAL A 253 -13.61 11.07 6.09
C VAL A 253 -13.94 10.10 7.22
N ASP A 254 -14.65 10.59 8.24
CA ASP A 254 -15.06 9.75 9.37
C ASP A 254 -16.30 8.93 8.99
N LEU A 255 -16.05 7.74 8.50
CA LEU A 255 -17.11 6.81 8.09
C LEU A 255 -17.88 6.20 9.27
N GLN A 256 -17.43 6.36 10.51
CA GLN A 256 -18.15 5.87 11.69
C GLN A 256 -19.36 6.76 12.01
N GLN A 257 -19.35 8.02 11.61
CA GLN A 257 -20.45 8.97 11.82
C GLN A 257 -21.49 8.95 10.68
N THR A 258 -21.16 8.32 9.54
CA THR A 258 -22.04 8.24 8.38
C THR A 258 -22.97 7.01 8.37
N THR A 259 -23.12 6.31 9.48
CA THR A 259 -24.13 5.24 9.57
C THR A 259 -25.51 5.89 9.51
N PRO A 260 -26.40 5.52 8.57
CA PRO A 260 -27.73 6.14 8.47
C PRO A 260 -28.58 5.75 9.68
N ALA A 261 -28.64 6.63 10.67
CA ALA A 261 -29.66 6.65 11.70
C ALA A 261 -30.98 7.24 11.13
N ALA A 262 -31.45 6.74 9.99
CA ALA A 262 -32.62 7.27 9.31
C ALA A 262 -33.55 6.18 8.78
N ALA A 263 -33.71 5.08 9.54
CA ALA A 263 -34.74 4.08 9.22
C ALA A 263 -35.52 3.59 10.45
N ALA A 264 -35.48 4.32 11.56
CA ALA A 264 -36.24 3.95 12.78
C ALA A 264 -37.08 5.11 13.35
N ALA A 265 -37.58 6.00 12.52
CA ALA A 265 -38.50 7.07 12.92
C ALA A 265 -39.68 7.19 11.95
N SER A 266 -40.24 6.04 11.50
CA SER A 266 -41.58 5.99 10.86
C SER A 266 -42.13 4.57 11.00
N SER A 267 -42.56 4.24 12.20
CA SER A 267 -43.50 3.18 12.50
C SER A 267 -44.35 3.62 13.68
#